data_de37ad82c5852e4ea0774e72df89f224
#
_entry.id   de37ad82c5852e4ea0774e72df89f224
#
_cell.length_a   1.000
_cell.length_b   1.000
_cell.length_c   1.000
_cell.angle_alpha   90.00
_cell.angle_beta   90.00
_cell.angle_gamma   90.00
#
_symmetry.space_group_name_H-M   'P 1'
#
loop_
_entity.id
_entity.type
_entity.pdbx_description
1 polymer ?
#
loop_
_entity_poly.entity_id
_entity_poly.type
_entity_poly.pdbx_seq_one_letter_code
_entity_poly.pdbx_strand_id
1 'polypeptide(L)'
;PEPQSSEHLPSVHKSGHARTQDAGHFSYTGDVTLGLDETQVLRRCRSPKAKAAEEYKYTLPVNRRQSAFRPVVVGFGPAGMFAGLILAEAGLCPIVLERGKDIQRRQQDVNAFWQQHILNEESNVQFGEGGAGTFSDGEWTTGIKSPFIRQVLQELY
;
A
#
# COMPACT_ATOMS: atom_id res chain seq x y z
N PRO A 1 -31.63 -19.22 5.00
CA PRO A 1 -30.40 -18.57 4.55
C PRO A 1 -29.94 -17.67 5.71
N GLU A 2 -28.93 -18.16 6.41
CA GLU A 2 -28.28 -17.47 7.51
C GLU A 2 -27.34 -16.39 6.96
N PRO A 3 -27.23 -15.24 7.63
CA PRO A 3 -26.24 -14.24 7.26
C PRO A 3 -24.86 -14.72 7.73
N GLN A 4 -23.94 -14.89 6.78
CA GLN A 4 -22.55 -15.15 7.07
C GLN A 4 -21.97 -13.94 7.79
N SER A 5 -21.56 -14.12 9.05
CA SER A 5 -20.79 -13.19 9.82
C SER A 5 -19.41 -13.05 9.17
N SER A 6 -19.12 -11.89 8.58
CA SER A 6 -17.78 -11.52 8.17
C SER A 6 -16.92 -11.34 9.42
N GLU A 7 -16.13 -12.34 9.76
CA GLU A 7 -15.07 -12.20 10.75
C GLU A 7 -14.03 -11.21 10.20
N HIS A 8 -14.04 -10.00 10.73
CA HIS A 8 -12.98 -9.02 10.54
C HIS A 8 -11.78 -9.48 11.37
N LEU A 9 -10.77 -10.02 10.68
CA LEU A 9 -9.49 -10.31 11.29
C LEU A 9 -8.80 -8.99 11.68
N PRO A 10 -8.20 -8.89 12.89
CA PRO A 10 -7.51 -7.68 13.31
C PRO A 10 -6.29 -7.44 12.42
N SER A 11 -6.22 -6.25 11.82
CA SER A 11 -5.05 -5.83 11.05
C SER A 11 -3.88 -5.55 11.99
N VAL A 12 -2.86 -6.40 11.94
CA VAL A 12 -1.63 -6.21 12.69
C VAL A 12 -0.61 -5.47 11.81
N HIS A 13 -0.36 -4.20 12.08
CA HIS A 13 0.74 -3.48 11.47
C HIS A 13 2.06 -3.86 12.16
N LYS A 14 2.95 -4.51 11.42
CA LYS A 14 4.31 -4.80 11.88
C LYS A 14 5.22 -3.63 11.53
N SER A 15 5.59 -2.80 12.49
CA SER A 15 6.73 -1.90 12.36
C SER A 15 7.81 -2.36 13.32
N GLY A 16 8.89 -2.94 12.79
CA GLY A 16 9.98 -3.42 13.59
C GLY A 16 11.29 -2.74 13.24
N HIS A 17 11.86 -1.98 14.18
CA HIS A 17 13.28 -1.70 14.23
C HIS A 17 13.69 -1.66 15.70
N ALA A 18 14.39 -2.66 16.16
CA ALA A 18 15.19 -2.57 17.37
C ALA A 18 16.44 -3.43 17.19
N ARG A 19 17.59 -2.80 17.06
CA ARG A 19 18.89 -3.41 17.31
C ARG A 19 19.23 -3.19 18.78
N THR A 20 19.23 -4.23 19.58
CA THR A 20 19.92 -4.28 20.86
C THR A 20 20.68 -5.58 20.95
N GLN A 21 21.89 -5.53 21.54
CA GLN A 21 22.81 -6.66 21.66
C GLN A 21 22.36 -7.74 22.67
N ASP A 22 21.25 -7.53 23.35
CA ASP A 22 20.63 -8.53 24.26
C ASP A 22 19.34 -9.04 23.65
N ALA A 23 18.98 -10.28 23.94
CA ALA A 23 17.83 -11.06 23.46
C ALA A 23 16.76 -10.21 22.77
N GLY A 24 16.73 -10.26 21.43
CA GLY A 24 15.94 -9.33 20.61
C GLY A 24 14.47 -9.32 20.99
N HIS A 25 13.94 -8.16 21.32
CA HIS A 25 12.52 -7.95 21.56
C HIS A 25 11.86 -7.45 20.28
N PHE A 26 10.80 -8.12 19.86
CA PHE A 26 9.92 -7.62 18.79
C PHE A 26 8.83 -6.74 19.42
N SER A 27 8.69 -5.51 18.93
CA SER A 27 7.61 -4.62 19.32
C SER A 27 6.59 -4.54 18.19
N TYR A 28 5.34 -4.80 18.50
CA TYR A 28 4.23 -4.70 17.56
C TYR A 28 3.31 -3.56 17.96
N THR A 29 2.85 -2.81 16.95
CA THR A 29 1.76 -1.85 17.11
C THR A 29 0.63 -2.33 16.21
N GLY A 30 -0.57 -2.42 16.75
CA GLY A 30 -1.73 -2.89 16.00
C GLY A 30 -3.00 -2.24 16.52
N ASP A 31 -3.98 -2.12 15.66
CA ASP A 31 -5.33 -1.72 16.01
C ASP A 31 -6.12 -2.98 16.41
N VAL A 32 -6.88 -2.89 17.49
CA VAL A 32 -7.68 -4.00 18.01
C VAL A 32 -9.12 -3.52 18.17
N THR A 33 -10.06 -4.22 17.55
CA THR A 33 -11.48 -3.98 17.75
C THR A 33 -11.95 -4.76 18.99
N LEU A 34 -12.62 -4.09 19.89
CA LEU A 34 -13.14 -4.67 21.12
C LEU A 34 -14.65 -4.90 20.99
N GLY A 35 -15.13 -6.07 21.41
CA GLY A 35 -16.56 -6.34 21.56
C GLY A 35 -17.22 -5.66 22.77
N LEU A 36 -16.55 -4.68 23.39
CA LEU A 36 -16.95 -3.94 24.59
C LEU A 36 -16.86 -2.44 24.34
N ASP A 37 -17.42 -1.64 25.26
CA ASP A 37 -17.25 -0.19 25.22
C ASP A 37 -15.77 0.19 25.36
N GLU A 38 -15.17 0.61 24.23
CA GLU A 38 -13.76 0.95 24.14
C GLU A 38 -13.38 2.09 25.10
N THR A 39 -14.28 3.04 25.35
CA THR A 39 -14.04 4.14 26.28
C THR A 39 -13.86 3.63 27.71
N GLN A 40 -14.68 2.66 28.12
CA GLN A 40 -14.55 2.05 29.44
C GLN A 40 -13.28 1.21 29.56
N VAL A 41 -12.95 0.47 28.52
CA VAL A 41 -11.71 -0.33 28.49
C VAL A 41 -10.48 0.56 28.59
N LEU A 42 -10.42 1.65 27.80
CA LEU A 42 -9.31 2.59 27.84
C LEU A 42 -9.16 3.28 29.22
N ARG A 43 -10.27 3.66 29.87
CA ARG A 43 -10.23 4.23 31.23
C ARG A 43 -9.67 3.27 32.26
N ARG A 44 -9.87 1.97 32.10
CA ARG A 44 -9.34 0.91 32.98
C ARG A 44 -7.93 0.47 32.60
N CYS A 45 -7.55 0.70 31.35
CA CYS A 45 -6.22 0.37 30.85
C CYS A 45 -5.17 1.32 31.44
N ARG A 46 -4.25 0.79 32.23
CA ARG A 46 -3.16 1.60 32.82
C ARG A 46 -1.93 1.71 31.92
N SER A 47 -1.99 1.15 30.73
CA SER A 47 -0.85 1.20 29.79
C SER A 47 -0.81 2.54 29.06
N PRO A 48 0.30 3.28 29.13
CA PRO A 48 0.46 4.51 28.37
C PRO A 48 0.57 4.26 26.85
N LYS A 49 0.72 3.00 26.43
CA LYS A 49 0.81 2.58 25.03
C LYS A 49 -0.57 2.32 24.41
N ALA A 50 -1.63 2.17 25.22
CA ALA A 50 -2.98 1.97 24.73
C ALA A 50 -3.68 3.34 24.56
N LYS A 51 -4.20 3.60 23.38
CA LYS A 51 -4.95 4.82 23.07
C LYS A 51 -6.04 4.50 22.05
N ALA A 52 -7.06 5.34 21.99
CA ALA A 52 -8.07 5.23 20.94
C ALA A 52 -7.39 5.34 19.57
N ALA A 53 -7.74 4.44 18.67
CA ALA A 53 -7.32 4.52 17.29
C ALA A 53 -8.22 5.53 16.56
N GLU A 54 -7.62 6.47 15.86
CA GLU A 54 -8.36 7.33 14.96
C GLU A 54 -8.67 6.58 13.67
N GLU A 55 -9.95 6.41 13.37
CA GLU A 55 -10.37 5.85 12.10
C GLU A 55 -10.12 6.89 11.00
N TYR A 56 -9.10 6.67 10.19
CA TYR A 56 -8.86 7.50 9.02
C TYR A 56 -9.64 6.94 7.84
N LYS A 57 -10.59 7.71 7.34
CA LYS A 57 -11.31 7.41 6.08
C LYS A 57 -10.82 8.35 5.00
N TYR A 58 -10.21 7.77 3.98
CA TYR A 58 -9.93 8.52 2.77
C TYR A 58 -11.25 8.88 2.09
N THR A 59 -11.43 10.17 1.83
CA THR A 59 -12.58 10.64 1.08
C THR A 59 -12.09 11.12 -0.28
N LEU A 60 -12.54 10.45 -1.33
CA LEU A 60 -12.28 10.89 -2.70
C LEU A 60 -12.78 12.35 -2.85
N PRO A 61 -11.92 13.27 -3.28
CA PRO A 61 -12.37 14.60 -3.66
C PRO A 61 -13.16 14.50 -4.96
N VAL A 62 -14.43 14.12 -4.86
CA VAL A 62 -15.32 13.93 -6.02
C VAL A 62 -15.67 15.28 -6.62
N ASN A 63 -14.87 15.75 -7.55
CA ASN A 63 -15.28 16.82 -8.43
C ASN A 63 -15.97 16.17 -9.65
N ARG A 64 -17.28 16.05 -9.60
CA ARG A 64 -18.12 15.43 -10.66
C ARG A 64 -18.15 16.27 -11.96
N ARG A 65 -17.08 16.93 -12.31
CA ARG A 65 -16.95 17.52 -13.64
C ARG A 65 -16.77 16.37 -14.63
N GLN A 66 -17.81 16.12 -15.41
CA GLN A 66 -17.68 15.27 -16.58
C GLN A 66 -16.61 15.89 -17.49
N SER A 67 -15.46 15.25 -17.56
CA SER A 67 -14.43 15.62 -18.53
C SER A 67 -14.83 15.03 -19.87
N ALA A 68 -14.79 15.83 -20.92
CA ALA A 68 -14.98 15.36 -22.29
C ALA A 68 -13.84 14.42 -22.73
N PHE A 69 -12.72 14.43 -22.03
CA PHE A 69 -11.54 13.63 -22.34
C PHE A 69 -11.16 12.73 -21.16
N ARG A 70 -10.72 11.54 -21.48
CA ARG A 70 -10.15 10.62 -20.48
C ARG A 70 -8.81 11.14 -19.99
N PRO A 71 -8.56 11.18 -18.68
CA PRO A 71 -7.25 11.55 -18.17
C PRO A 71 -6.20 10.50 -18.57
N VAL A 72 -4.99 10.97 -18.83
CA VAL A 72 -3.84 10.12 -19.16
C VAL A 72 -2.86 10.12 -18.00
N VAL A 73 -2.51 8.93 -17.53
CA VAL A 73 -1.48 8.71 -16.53
C VAL A 73 -0.26 8.12 -17.24
N VAL A 74 0.88 8.79 -17.12
CA VAL A 74 2.13 8.35 -17.75
C VAL A 74 3.02 7.70 -16.72
N GLY A 75 3.29 6.41 -16.92
CA GLY A 75 4.03 5.54 -16.02
C GLY A 75 3.10 4.71 -15.13
N PHE A 76 3.47 3.43 -14.89
CA PHE A 76 2.73 2.48 -14.05
C PHE A 76 3.59 1.96 -12.90
N GLY A 77 4.38 2.86 -12.30
CA GLY A 77 4.97 2.68 -10.98
C GLY A 77 3.96 3.01 -9.88
N PRO A 78 4.35 2.98 -8.58
CA PRO A 78 3.42 3.18 -7.46
C PRO A 78 2.57 4.45 -7.58
N ALA A 79 3.15 5.57 -7.98
CA ALA A 79 2.41 6.83 -8.15
C ALA A 79 1.37 6.74 -9.27
N GLY A 80 1.72 6.13 -10.41
CA GLY A 80 0.81 5.96 -11.54
C GLY A 80 -0.30 4.96 -11.26
N MET A 81 0.00 3.90 -10.50
CA MET A 81 -0.99 2.91 -10.06
C MET A 81 -2.06 3.57 -9.20
N PHE A 82 -1.67 4.32 -8.16
CA PHE A 82 -2.61 5.02 -7.29
C PHE A 82 -3.34 6.17 -7.99
N ALA A 83 -2.67 6.90 -8.88
CA ALA A 83 -3.33 7.91 -9.70
C ALA A 83 -4.40 7.28 -10.60
N GLY A 84 -4.08 6.17 -11.26
CA GLY A 84 -5.01 5.42 -12.10
C GLY A 84 -6.20 4.88 -11.30
N LEU A 85 -5.95 4.30 -10.13
CA LEU A 85 -6.98 3.79 -9.21
C LEU A 85 -7.95 4.90 -8.80
N ILE A 86 -7.44 5.99 -8.24
CA ILE A 86 -8.25 7.11 -7.77
C ILE A 86 -9.08 7.74 -8.90
N LEU A 87 -8.50 7.88 -10.09
CA LEU A 87 -9.23 8.40 -11.25
C LEU A 87 -10.30 7.41 -11.72
N ALA A 88 -10.05 6.11 -11.65
CA ALA A 88 -11.02 5.09 -11.99
C ALA A 88 -12.19 5.05 -10.98
N GLU A 89 -11.92 5.12 -9.69
CA GLU A 89 -12.92 5.22 -8.64
C GLU A 89 -13.76 6.49 -8.75
N ALA A 90 -13.16 7.59 -9.21
CA ALA A 90 -13.87 8.82 -9.55
C ALA A 90 -14.73 8.73 -10.84
N GLY A 91 -14.74 7.58 -11.52
CA GLY A 91 -15.50 7.33 -12.74
C GLY A 91 -14.93 7.98 -13.99
N LEU A 92 -13.67 8.43 -13.99
CA LEU A 92 -13.06 9.15 -15.09
C LEU A 92 -12.44 8.26 -16.17
N CYS A 93 -12.43 6.95 -16.00
CA CYS A 93 -11.92 5.96 -16.96
C CYS A 93 -10.52 6.33 -17.50
N PRO A 94 -9.48 6.43 -16.66
CA PRO A 94 -8.15 6.88 -17.07
C PRO A 94 -7.53 5.97 -18.14
N ILE A 95 -6.61 6.53 -18.93
CA ILE A 95 -5.71 5.78 -19.79
C ILE A 95 -4.36 5.76 -19.10
N VAL A 96 -3.82 4.57 -18.82
CA VAL A 96 -2.51 4.44 -18.22
C VAL A 96 -1.52 3.97 -19.28
N LEU A 97 -0.41 4.68 -19.42
CA LEU A 97 0.66 4.38 -20.37
C LEU A 97 1.90 3.96 -19.57
N GLU A 98 2.42 2.77 -19.87
CA GLU A 98 3.68 2.28 -19.34
C GLU A 98 4.65 2.04 -20.50
N ARG A 99 5.88 2.56 -20.35
CA ARG A 99 6.93 2.44 -21.37
C ARG A 99 7.55 1.04 -21.36
N GLY A 100 7.75 0.49 -20.17
CA GLY A 100 8.36 -0.82 -20.00
C GLY A 100 7.39 -1.96 -20.25
N LYS A 101 7.91 -3.16 -20.12
CA LYS A 101 7.15 -4.40 -20.35
C LYS A 101 6.22 -4.71 -19.16
N ASP A 102 5.23 -5.56 -19.42
CA ASP A 102 4.42 -6.20 -18.38
C ASP A 102 5.28 -7.04 -17.43
N ILE A 103 4.74 -7.35 -16.26
CA ILE A 103 5.46 -8.02 -15.17
C ILE A 103 6.09 -9.34 -15.61
N GLN A 104 5.43 -10.12 -16.46
CA GLN A 104 5.90 -11.43 -16.89
C GLN A 104 7.12 -11.33 -17.82
N ARG A 105 7.06 -10.43 -18.79
CA ARG A 105 8.17 -10.16 -19.71
C ARG A 105 9.32 -9.45 -19.01
N ARG A 106 8.99 -8.53 -18.08
CA ARG A 106 9.96 -7.83 -17.26
C ARG A 106 10.74 -8.79 -16.36
N GLN A 107 10.09 -9.82 -15.80
CA GLN A 107 10.77 -10.87 -15.04
C GLN A 107 11.86 -11.59 -15.86
N GLN A 108 11.60 -11.82 -17.15
CA GLN A 108 12.59 -12.44 -18.04
C GLN A 108 13.80 -11.52 -18.25
N ASP A 109 13.56 -10.21 -18.47
CA ASP A 109 14.63 -9.23 -18.65
C ASP A 109 15.48 -9.08 -17.38
N VAL A 110 14.83 -9.05 -16.21
CA VAL A 110 15.50 -8.98 -14.91
C VAL A 110 16.35 -10.23 -14.66
N ASN A 111 15.82 -11.42 -14.95
CA ASN A 111 16.58 -12.67 -14.85
C ASN A 111 17.78 -12.71 -15.81
N ALA A 112 17.61 -12.22 -17.03
CA ALA A 112 18.71 -12.13 -18.00
C ALA A 112 19.81 -11.19 -17.49
N PHE A 113 19.44 -10.08 -16.87
CA PHE A 113 20.40 -9.17 -16.26
C PHE A 113 21.15 -9.82 -15.09
N TRP A 114 20.46 -10.46 -14.17
CA TRP A 114 21.08 -11.07 -12.99
C TRP A 114 21.95 -12.29 -13.31
N GLN A 115 21.55 -13.10 -14.28
CA GLN A 115 22.23 -14.36 -14.60
C GLN A 115 23.25 -14.22 -15.73
N GLN A 116 23.01 -13.33 -16.68
CA GLN A 116 23.78 -13.23 -17.93
C GLN A 116 24.41 -11.84 -18.12
N HIS A 117 24.14 -10.88 -17.23
CA HIS A 117 24.58 -9.48 -17.32
C HIS A 117 24.08 -8.75 -18.58
N ILE A 118 22.94 -9.19 -19.13
CA ILE A 118 22.31 -8.56 -20.29
C ILE A 118 21.28 -7.54 -19.79
N LEU A 119 21.63 -6.25 -19.91
CA LEU A 119 20.74 -5.16 -19.53
C LEU A 119 19.80 -4.79 -20.69
N ASN A 120 18.50 -4.77 -20.42
CA ASN A 120 17.52 -4.12 -21.28
C ASN A 120 17.23 -2.73 -20.72
N GLU A 121 17.58 -1.67 -21.46
CA GLU A 121 17.45 -0.29 -21.01
C GLU A 121 15.98 0.15 -20.82
N GLU A 122 15.05 -0.44 -21.55
CA GLU A 122 13.63 -0.11 -21.51
C GLU A 122 12.83 -1.00 -20.55
N SER A 123 13.41 -2.11 -20.08
CA SER A 123 12.72 -3.06 -19.20
C SER A 123 13.74 -3.76 -18.30
N ASN A 124 13.77 -3.38 -17.03
CA ASN A 124 14.76 -3.87 -16.06
C ASN A 124 14.22 -3.73 -14.63
N VAL A 125 15.09 -3.77 -13.62
CA VAL A 125 14.70 -3.61 -12.21
C VAL A 125 14.08 -2.24 -11.91
N GLN A 126 14.38 -1.20 -12.68
CA GLN A 126 13.87 0.16 -12.46
C GLN A 126 12.64 0.48 -13.31
N PHE A 127 12.58 -0.05 -14.54
CA PHE A 127 11.57 0.34 -15.53
C PHE A 127 10.66 -0.83 -15.90
N GLY A 128 9.38 -0.54 -16.04
CA GLY A 128 8.33 -1.47 -16.40
C GLY A 128 7.18 -1.47 -15.39
N GLU A 129 6.19 -2.31 -15.64
CA GLU A 129 4.99 -2.43 -14.83
C GLU A 129 5.33 -2.64 -13.35
N GLY A 130 4.70 -1.83 -12.48
CA GLY A 130 4.92 -1.84 -11.03
C GLY A 130 6.08 -0.97 -10.55
N GLY A 131 6.96 -0.49 -11.45
CA GLY A 131 8.11 0.36 -11.12
C GLY A 131 9.24 -0.38 -10.40
N ALA A 132 10.13 0.35 -9.74
CA ALA A 132 11.33 -0.20 -9.11
C ALA A 132 11.04 -1.11 -7.90
N GLY A 133 9.91 -0.93 -7.23
CA GLY A 133 9.52 -1.72 -6.07
C GLY A 133 9.14 -3.17 -6.37
N THR A 134 8.78 -3.49 -7.61
CA THR A 134 8.30 -4.83 -8.01
C THR A 134 9.30 -5.96 -7.72
N PHE A 135 10.59 -5.69 -7.87
CA PHE A 135 11.67 -6.67 -7.65
C PHE A 135 12.50 -6.34 -6.41
N SER A 136 11.92 -5.65 -5.45
CA SER A 136 12.52 -5.39 -4.14
C SER A 136 12.30 -6.57 -3.18
N ASP A 137 12.80 -6.43 -1.97
CA ASP A 137 12.58 -7.38 -0.86
C ASP A 137 11.17 -7.31 -0.24
N GLY A 138 10.28 -6.48 -0.81
CA GLY A 138 8.92 -6.28 -0.30
C GLY A 138 8.84 -5.33 0.88
N GLU A 139 9.93 -4.70 1.28
CA GLU A 139 9.93 -3.71 2.34
C GLU A 139 9.47 -2.35 1.80
N TRP A 140 8.39 -1.84 2.37
CA TRP A 140 7.80 -0.55 1.98
C TRP A 140 8.11 0.49 3.03
N THR A 141 8.95 1.43 2.66
CA THR A 141 9.31 2.55 3.54
C THR A 141 8.93 3.87 2.88
N THR A 142 8.53 4.83 3.70
CA THR A 142 8.27 6.20 3.26
C THR A 142 8.97 7.18 4.18
N GLY A 143 9.60 8.21 3.60
CA GLY A 143 10.27 9.27 4.33
C GLY A 143 9.33 10.33 4.92
N ILE A 144 8.02 10.19 4.72
CA ILE A 144 7.03 11.17 5.17
C ILE A 144 6.03 10.56 6.14
N LYS A 145 5.46 11.40 6.99
CA LYS A 145 4.28 11.07 7.80
C LYS A 145 3.07 11.68 7.12
N SER A 146 2.23 10.84 6.52
CA SER A 146 1.03 11.28 5.81
C SER A 146 -0.16 10.42 6.20
N PRO A 147 -1.34 11.00 6.38
CA PRO A 147 -2.57 10.23 6.60
C PRO A 147 -2.90 9.31 5.41
N PHE A 148 -2.44 9.64 4.19
CA PHE A 148 -2.65 8.81 3.00
C PHE A 148 -1.93 7.45 3.05
N ILE A 149 -0.95 7.28 3.95
CA ILE A 149 -0.26 5.99 4.12
C ILE A 149 -1.25 4.88 4.46
N ARG A 150 -2.25 5.17 5.31
CA ARG A 150 -3.29 4.18 5.65
C ARG A 150 -4.11 3.75 4.44
N GLN A 151 -4.48 4.69 3.56
CA GLN A 151 -5.19 4.37 2.33
C GLN A 151 -4.35 3.47 1.42
N VAL A 152 -3.08 3.83 1.21
CA VAL A 152 -2.16 3.01 0.40
C VAL A 152 -2.06 1.59 0.94
N LEU A 153 -1.92 1.43 2.26
CA LEU A 153 -1.84 0.12 2.89
C LEU A 153 -3.16 -0.67 2.79
N GLN A 154 -4.30 -0.01 2.87
CA GLN A 154 -5.61 -0.65 2.72
C GLN A 154 -5.84 -1.18 1.30
N GLU A 155 -5.36 -0.47 0.29
CA GLU A 155 -5.48 -0.89 -1.11
C GLU A 155 -4.53 -2.06 -1.47
N LEU A 156 -3.45 -2.21 -0.73
CA LEU A 156 -2.45 -3.26 -0.96
C LEU A 156 -2.69 -4.52 -0.13
N TYR A 157 -3.65 -4.51 0.77
CA TYR A 157 -3.95 -5.59 1.70
C TYR A 157 -5.23 -6.33 1.31
#